data_26e4a91ae0d38ac292039c137ba68614
#
_entry.id   26e4a91ae0d38ac292039c137ba68614
#
_cell.length_a   1.000
_cell.length_b   1.000
_cell.length_c   1.000
_cell.angle_alpha   90.00
_cell.angle_beta   90.00
_cell.angle_gamma   90.00
#
_symmetry.space_group_name_H-M   'P 1'
#
loop_
_entity.id
_entity.type
_entity.pdbx_description
1 polymer ?
#
loop_
_entity_poly.entity_id
_entity_poly.type
_entity_poly.pdbx_seq_one_letter_code
_entity_poly.pdbx_strand_id
1 'polypeptide(L)'
;MEQPSKAIAGVIGLGIIGSRVTACLRKSGYQVWLWNRTLRPEPNFLSSPAEVAESARHIQIFVANGKALLAVLRAMAPVLTPEHVIINHATVSPTETIEAAAIVTDRHAAYLDAPFTGSRDAAQAGQLIYYIGGDPAVLERVRPLLQVSSKSILPVGDIGHAAIVKIATNVISAAAVSALTEALALLDSHGVPLQHLSRALESNAARSPVIDMKFPCMVSGEFDPRFSLKNMFKDVQLAIAAADTKNLELPTASAFAGIAMAGIERGWGDADFSVISRFYGYPGRESSPPPLPDQNSPEADSSQPQAPRLRNFWNFFQRNK
;
A
#
# COMPACT_ATOMS: atom_id res chain seq x y z
N MET A 1 -35.85 22.98 -17.99
CA MET A 1 -34.38 22.84 -18.00
C MET A 1 -34.08 21.48 -17.44
N GLU A 2 -33.66 20.53 -18.27
CA GLU A 2 -33.18 19.23 -17.82
C GLU A 2 -31.94 19.45 -16.95
N GLN A 3 -31.96 18.91 -15.72
CA GLN A 3 -30.73 18.90 -14.91
C GLN A 3 -29.68 18.10 -15.69
N PRO A 4 -28.44 18.60 -15.82
CA PRO A 4 -27.39 17.83 -16.49
C PRO A 4 -27.27 16.48 -15.80
N SER A 5 -27.25 15.40 -16.61
CA SER A 5 -27.15 14.05 -16.09
C SER A 5 -25.91 13.97 -15.20
N LYS A 6 -26.11 13.52 -13.95
CA LYS A 6 -24.98 13.35 -13.00
C LYS A 6 -23.99 12.36 -13.59
N ALA A 7 -22.71 12.70 -13.60
CA ALA A 7 -21.66 11.75 -13.93
C ALA A 7 -21.73 10.55 -12.97
N ILE A 8 -21.59 9.32 -13.50
CA ILE A 8 -21.77 8.08 -12.76
C ILE A 8 -20.41 7.41 -12.54
N ALA A 9 -20.19 6.88 -11.32
CA ALA A 9 -19.00 6.11 -10.99
C ALA A 9 -19.36 4.89 -10.15
N GLY A 10 -18.59 3.81 -10.29
CA GLY A 10 -18.63 2.65 -9.42
C GLY A 10 -17.46 2.68 -8.43
N VAL A 11 -17.69 2.29 -7.18
CA VAL A 11 -16.62 2.08 -6.20
C VAL A 11 -16.81 0.74 -5.50
N ILE A 12 -15.80 -0.10 -5.58
CA ILE A 12 -15.75 -1.42 -4.93
C ILE A 12 -14.71 -1.40 -3.83
N GLY A 13 -15.14 -1.69 -2.60
CA GLY A 13 -14.30 -1.65 -1.41
C GLY A 13 -14.37 -0.33 -0.65
N LEU A 14 -15.07 -0.36 0.49
CA LEU A 14 -15.31 0.79 1.36
C LEU A 14 -14.43 0.73 2.63
N GLY A 15 -13.14 0.43 2.43
CA GLY A 15 -12.12 0.55 3.48
C GLY A 15 -11.78 2.01 3.80
N ILE A 16 -10.65 2.22 4.48
CA ILE A 16 -10.19 3.55 4.90
C ILE A 16 -10.11 4.54 3.72
N ILE A 17 -9.62 4.11 2.58
CA ILE A 17 -9.43 4.99 1.41
C ILE A 17 -10.66 5.02 0.53
N GLY A 18 -11.22 3.86 0.16
CA GLY A 18 -12.35 3.81 -0.76
C GLY A 18 -13.59 4.57 -0.25
N SER A 19 -13.86 4.56 1.06
CA SER A 19 -14.93 5.37 1.63
C SER A 19 -14.71 6.88 1.49
N ARG A 20 -13.46 7.34 1.59
CA ARG A 20 -13.09 8.75 1.44
C ARG A 20 -13.12 9.21 -0.01
N VAL A 21 -12.63 8.36 -0.93
CA VAL A 21 -12.76 8.61 -2.37
C VAL A 21 -14.24 8.68 -2.76
N THR A 22 -15.08 7.78 -2.24
CA THR A 22 -16.54 7.84 -2.43
C THR A 22 -17.12 9.18 -1.97
N ALA A 23 -16.71 9.68 -0.80
CA ALA A 23 -17.17 10.96 -0.28
C ALA A 23 -16.73 12.14 -1.17
N CYS A 24 -15.49 12.12 -1.67
CA CYS A 24 -14.99 13.14 -2.61
C CYS A 24 -15.80 13.13 -3.92
N LEU A 25 -16.08 11.95 -4.48
CA LEU A 25 -16.87 11.81 -5.70
C LEU A 25 -18.30 12.37 -5.52
N ARG A 26 -18.97 11.99 -4.43
CA ARG A 26 -20.31 12.49 -4.12
C ARG A 26 -20.32 14.02 -3.94
N LYS A 27 -19.31 14.57 -3.24
CA LYS A 27 -19.15 16.02 -3.06
C LYS A 27 -18.95 16.75 -4.39
N SER A 28 -18.31 16.09 -5.36
CA SER A 28 -18.11 16.63 -6.73
C SER A 28 -19.29 16.36 -7.67
N GLY A 29 -20.43 15.89 -7.15
CA GLY A 29 -21.66 15.73 -7.91
C GLY A 29 -21.83 14.38 -8.62
N TYR A 30 -20.93 13.42 -8.43
CA TYR A 30 -21.09 12.09 -8.99
C TYR A 30 -22.23 11.32 -8.31
N GLN A 31 -23.01 10.56 -9.09
CA GLN A 31 -23.80 9.46 -8.58
C GLN A 31 -22.91 8.26 -8.44
N VAL A 32 -22.72 7.73 -7.21
CA VAL A 32 -21.77 6.67 -6.94
C VAL A 32 -22.50 5.41 -6.54
N TRP A 33 -22.31 4.33 -7.31
CA TRP A 33 -22.77 2.99 -7.02
C TRP A 33 -21.70 2.22 -6.27
N LEU A 34 -22.08 1.49 -5.23
CA LEU A 34 -21.17 0.95 -4.24
C LEU A 34 -21.34 -0.54 -4.04
N TRP A 35 -20.21 -1.20 -3.81
CA TRP A 35 -20.23 -2.54 -3.22
C TRP A 35 -19.06 -2.72 -2.26
N ASN A 36 -19.29 -3.50 -1.21
CA ASN A 36 -18.26 -3.94 -0.28
C ASN A 36 -18.62 -5.33 0.25
N ARG A 37 -17.63 -6.17 0.51
CA ARG A 37 -17.84 -7.54 1.02
C ARG A 37 -18.70 -7.58 2.27
N THR A 38 -18.48 -6.65 3.19
CA THR A 38 -19.34 -6.46 4.37
C THR A 38 -20.36 -5.40 4.04
N LEU A 39 -21.63 -5.72 4.23
CA LEU A 39 -22.73 -4.79 4.03
C LEU A 39 -22.53 -3.51 4.84
N ARG A 40 -22.80 -2.37 4.22
CA ARG A 40 -22.79 -1.06 4.86
C ARG A 40 -24.08 -0.29 4.52
N PRO A 41 -24.65 0.45 5.46
CA PRO A 41 -25.84 1.28 5.22
C PRO A 41 -25.49 2.56 4.46
N GLU A 42 -25.07 2.41 3.19
CA GLU A 42 -24.66 3.52 2.33
C GLU A 42 -25.67 3.70 1.18
N PRO A 43 -25.98 4.94 0.78
CA PRO A 43 -26.79 5.17 -0.41
C PRO A 43 -26.21 4.51 -1.64
N ASN A 44 -27.09 3.95 -2.51
CA ASN A 44 -26.72 3.24 -3.75
C ASN A 44 -25.76 2.05 -3.52
N PHE A 45 -25.88 1.38 -2.38
CA PHE A 45 -25.16 0.14 -2.12
C PHE A 45 -25.88 -1.02 -2.84
N LEU A 46 -25.11 -1.80 -3.59
CA LEU A 46 -25.60 -2.92 -4.40
C LEU A 46 -25.19 -4.26 -3.79
N SER A 47 -25.84 -5.34 -4.21
CA SER A 47 -25.66 -6.66 -3.62
C SER A 47 -24.44 -7.39 -4.16
N SER A 48 -23.93 -7.00 -5.33
CA SER A 48 -22.81 -7.65 -5.98
C SER A 48 -21.91 -6.68 -6.75
N PRO A 49 -20.62 -7.06 -7.02
CA PRO A 49 -19.77 -6.32 -7.94
C PRO A 49 -20.32 -6.24 -9.37
N ALA A 50 -21.05 -7.27 -9.81
CA ALA A 50 -21.67 -7.30 -11.13
C ALA A 50 -22.71 -6.19 -11.28
N GLU A 51 -23.60 -6.00 -10.30
CA GLU A 51 -24.57 -4.91 -10.32
C GLU A 51 -23.94 -3.52 -10.36
N VAL A 52 -22.74 -3.36 -9.73
CA VAL A 52 -21.98 -2.10 -9.86
C VAL A 52 -21.52 -1.90 -11.30
N ALA A 53 -21.07 -2.95 -11.99
CA ALA A 53 -20.67 -2.87 -13.38
C ALA A 53 -21.86 -2.62 -14.34
N GLU A 54 -23.03 -3.19 -14.06
CA GLU A 54 -24.25 -2.87 -14.81
C GLU A 54 -24.68 -1.40 -14.66
N SER A 55 -24.39 -0.80 -13.49
CA SER A 55 -24.80 0.55 -13.12
C SER A 55 -23.79 1.64 -13.45
N ALA A 56 -22.50 1.31 -13.65
CA ALA A 56 -21.42 2.27 -13.87
C ALA A 56 -20.38 1.75 -14.86
N ARG A 57 -19.90 2.62 -15.77
CA ARG A 57 -18.86 2.28 -16.74
C ARG A 57 -17.45 2.49 -16.24
N HIS A 58 -17.23 3.43 -15.34
CA HIS A 58 -15.93 3.70 -14.73
C HIS A 58 -15.94 3.22 -13.26
N ILE A 59 -15.14 2.22 -12.94
CA ILE A 59 -15.20 1.52 -11.67
C ILE A 59 -13.84 1.53 -11.00
N GLN A 60 -13.77 2.10 -9.80
CA GLN A 60 -12.61 2.14 -8.93
C GLN A 60 -12.64 1.01 -7.90
N ILE A 61 -11.56 0.24 -7.79
CA ILE A 61 -11.47 -0.93 -6.90
C ILE A 61 -10.44 -0.70 -5.80
N PHE A 62 -10.88 -0.72 -4.52
CA PHE A 62 -10.06 -0.54 -3.33
C PHE A 62 -10.14 -1.78 -2.43
N VAL A 63 -9.43 -2.83 -2.78
CA VAL A 63 -9.42 -4.10 -2.03
C VAL A 63 -8.07 -4.38 -1.38
N ALA A 64 -8.02 -5.31 -0.45
CA ALA A 64 -6.87 -5.51 0.43
C ALA A 64 -5.69 -6.26 -0.24
N ASN A 65 -5.95 -7.13 -1.22
CA ASN A 65 -4.96 -8.04 -1.81
C ASN A 65 -5.42 -8.58 -3.17
N GLY A 66 -4.53 -9.29 -3.87
CA GLY A 66 -4.77 -9.87 -5.19
C GLY A 66 -5.91 -10.88 -5.21
N LYS A 67 -6.01 -11.75 -4.21
CA LYS A 67 -7.13 -12.70 -4.11
C LYS A 67 -8.49 -12.01 -4.13
N ALA A 68 -8.62 -10.91 -3.39
CA ALA A 68 -9.85 -10.12 -3.36
C ALA A 68 -10.08 -9.38 -4.69
N LEU A 69 -9.02 -8.86 -5.33
CA LEU A 69 -9.10 -8.21 -6.63
C LEU A 69 -9.61 -9.19 -7.70
N LEU A 70 -8.97 -10.35 -7.83
CA LEU A 70 -9.34 -11.36 -8.82
C LEU A 70 -10.76 -11.89 -8.59
N ALA A 71 -11.17 -12.09 -7.33
CA ALA A 71 -12.53 -12.52 -7.01
C ALA A 71 -13.58 -11.49 -7.45
N VAL A 72 -13.34 -10.20 -7.21
CA VAL A 72 -14.20 -9.09 -7.65
C VAL A 72 -14.28 -9.04 -9.17
N LEU A 73 -13.15 -9.11 -9.87
CA LEU A 73 -13.10 -9.05 -11.33
C LEU A 73 -13.79 -10.24 -11.98
N ARG A 74 -13.61 -11.45 -11.46
CA ARG A 74 -14.32 -12.65 -11.95
C ARG A 74 -15.83 -12.53 -11.77
N ALA A 75 -16.30 -11.93 -10.68
CA ALA A 75 -17.73 -11.67 -10.47
C ALA A 75 -18.30 -10.64 -11.44
N MET A 76 -17.50 -9.64 -11.85
CA MET A 76 -17.90 -8.60 -12.80
C MET A 76 -17.79 -9.05 -14.26
N ALA A 77 -16.85 -9.95 -14.57
CA ALA A 77 -16.49 -10.33 -15.93
C ALA A 77 -17.69 -10.68 -16.86
N PRO A 78 -18.76 -11.37 -16.41
CA PRO A 78 -19.90 -11.69 -17.27
C PRO A 78 -20.65 -10.48 -17.84
N VAL A 79 -20.59 -9.32 -17.15
CA VAL A 79 -21.35 -8.11 -17.50
C VAL A 79 -20.45 -6.98 -18.04
N LEU A 80 -19.12 -7.19 -18.08
CA LEU A 80 -18.21 -6.21 -18.65
C LEU A 80 -18.40 -6.07 -20.17
N THR A 81 -18.26 -4.85 -20.65
CA THR A 81 -18.37 -4.47 -22.08
C THR A 81 -17.21 -3.54 -22.45
N PRO A 82 -16.95 -3.27 -23.76
CA PRO A 82 -15.89 -2.35 -24.19
C PRO A 82 -15.99 -0.92 -23.65
N GLU A 83 -17.15 -0.53 -23.14
CA GLU A 83 -17.33 0.80 -22.53
C GLU A 83 -16.76 0.90 -21.13
N HIS A 84 -16.51 -0.22 -20.45
CA HIS A 84 -16.01 -0.23 -19.09
C HIS A 84 -14.54 0.14 -19.03
N VAL A 85 -14.21 0.90 -17.97
CA VAL A 85 -12.84 1.12 -17.51
C VAL A 85 -12.74 0.69 -16.05
N ILE A 86 -11.94 -0.31 -15.80
CA ILE A 86 -11.65 -0.81 -14.45
C ILE A 86 -10.34 -0.18 -13.97
N ILE A 87 -10.39 0.47 -12.81
CA ILE A 87 -9.27 1.20 -12.22
C ILE A 87 -8.92 0.51 -10.91
N ASN A 88 -7.80 -0.21 -10.89
CA ASN A 88 -7.34 -0.95 -9.72
C ASN A 88 -6.44 -0.09 -8.84
N HIS A 89 -6.89 0.18 -7.62
CA HIS A 89 -6.10 0.91 -6.62
C HIS A 89 -5.46 0.00 -5.55
N ALA A 90 -5.71 -1.30 -5.63
CA ALA A 90 -5.12 -2.24 -4.68
C ALA A 90 -3.60 -2.37 -4.89
N THR A 91 -2.84 -2.41 -3.81
CA THR A 91 -1.42 -2.78 -3.86
C THR A 91 -1.30 -4.30 -3.91
N VAL A 92 -0.96 -4.80 -5.09
CA VAL A 92 -0.82 -6.22 -5.43
C VAL A 92 0.48 -6.45 -6.19
N SER A 93 0.86 -7.72 -6.42
CA SER A 93 2.05 -8.03 -7.22
C SER A 93 1.86 -7.65 -8.70
N PRO A 94 2.94 -7.39 -9.45
CA PRO A 94 2.86 -7.20 -10.90
C PRO A 94 2.17 -8.36 -11.62
N THR A 95 2.43 -9.59 -11.20
CA THR A 95 1.80 -10.80 -11.77
C THR A 95 0.29 -10.80 -11.56
N GLU A 96 -0.17 -10.51 -10.33
CA GLU A 96 -1.60 -10.40 -10.04
C GLU A 96 -2.26 -9.24 -10.81
N THR A 97 -1.52 -8.14 -11.02
CA THR A 97 -1.98 -6.99 -11.83
C THR A 97 -2.18 -7.40 -13.29
N ILE A 98 -1.24 -8.17 -13.86
CA ILE A 98 -1.33 -8.67 -15.25
C ILE A 98 -2.50 -9.68 -15.39
N GLU A 99 -2.66 -10.60 -14.42
CA GLU A 99 -3.80 -11.53 -14.39
C GLU A 99 -5.14 -10.77 -14.30
N ALA A 100 -5.19 -9.74 -13.44
CA ALA A 100 -6.37 -8.89 -13.30
C ALA A 100 -6.72 -8.17 -14.61
N ALA A 101 -5.72 -7.63 -15.29
CA ALA A 101 -5.89 -6.98 -16.58
C ALA A 101 -6.41 -7.96 -17.63
N ALA A 102 -5.88 -9.19 -17.69
CA ALA A 102 -6.34 -10.23 -18.63
C ALA A 102 -7.83 -10.53 -18.46
N ILE A 103 -8.33 -10.71 -17.22
CA ILE A 103 -9.75 -10.94 -16.95
C ILE A 103 -10.63 -9.84 -17.54
N VAL A 104 -10.17 -8.59 -17.48
CA VAL A 104 -10.91 -7.41 -17.98
C VAL A 104 -10.82 -7.30 -19.49
N THR A 105 -9.62 -7.45 -20.05
CA THR A 105 -9.39 -7.30 -21.49
C THR A 105 -9.97 -8.45 -22.30
N ASP A 106 -10.12 -9.64 -21.76
CA ASP A 106 -10.86 -10.76 -22.38
C ASP A 106 -12.35 -10.43 -22.63
N ARG A 107 -12.86 -9.39 -21.97
CA ARG A 107 -14.20 -8.82 -22.18
C ARG A 107 -14.18 -7.56 -23.03
N HIS A 108 -13.06 -7.26 -23.67
CA HIS A 108 -12.82 -6.03 -24.45
C HIS A 108 -12.96 -4.74 -23.63
N ALA A 109 -13.00 -4.84 -22.30
CA ALA A 109 -13.00 -3.70 -21.38
C ALA A 109 -11.57 -3.19 -21.14
N ALA A 110 -11.45 -1.93 -20.72
CA ALA A 110 -10.15 -1.32 -20.41
C ALA A 110 -9.78 -1.48 -18.93
N TYR A 111 -8.48 -1.61 -18.66
CA TYR A 111 -7.94 -1.73 -17.32
C TYR A 111 -6.80 -0.72 -17.10
N LEU A 112 -6.77 -0.11 -15.91
CA LEU A 112 -5.65 0.70 -15.42
C LEU A 112 -5.17 0.16 -14.09
N ASP A 113 -3.84 -0.01 -13.98
CA ASP A 113 -3.13 -0.23 -12.73
C ASP A 113 -2.88 1.13 -12.09
N ALA A 114 -3.54 1.43 -10.98
CA ALA A 114 -3.61 2.77 -10.40
C ALA A 114 -3.40 2.80 -8.89
N PRO A 115 -2.39 2.10 -8.33
CA PRO A 115 -2.08 2.20 -6.91
C PRO A 115 -1.76 3.66 -6.54
N PHE A 116 -1.88 3.96 -5.26
CA PHE A 116 -1.73 5.32 -4.78
C PHE A 116 -0.73 5.43 -3.63
N THR A 117 -0.29 6.65 -3.39
CA THR A 117 0.33 7.06 -2.13
C THR A 117 -0.45 8.21 -1.51
N GLY A 118 -0.45 8.26 -0.18
CA GLY A 118 -1.18 9.22 0.62
C GLY A 118 -1.82 8.55 1.85
N SER A 119 -1.96 9.35 2.89
CA SER A 119 -2.57 8.91 4.14
C SER A 119 -4.10 8.93 4.06
N ARG A 120 -4.74 8.45 5.13
CA ARG A 120 -6.17 8.63 5.40
C ARG A 120 -6.61 10.09 5.19
N ASP A 121 -5.84 11.03 5.73
CA ASP A 121 -6.17 12.45 5.71
C ASP A 121 -5.99 13.03 4.30
N ALA A 122 -4.96 12.59 3.56
CA ALA A 122 -4.79 12.95 2.15
C ALA A 122 -5.97 12.45 1.29
N ALA A 123 -6.46 11.24 1.52
CA ALA A 123 -7.63 10.72 0.82
C ALA A 123 -8.88 11.53 1.10
N GLN A 124 -9.10 11.95 2.36
CA GLN A 124 -10.23 12.77 2.75
C GLN A 124 -10.18 14.18 2.14
N ALA A 125 -8.98 14.71 1.97
CA ALA A 125 -8.74 16.03 1.35
C ALA A 125 -8.71 15.98 -0.18
N GLY A 126 -8.86 14.81 -0.83
CA GLY A 126 -8.73 14.67 -2.27
C GLY A 126 -7.29 14.90 -2.76
N GLN A 127 -6.29 14.51 -1.97
CA GLN A 127 -4.87 14.80 -2.19
C GLN A 127 -4.02 13.53 -2.38
N LEU A 128 -4.62 12.43 -2.84
CA LEU A 128 -3.87 11.22 -3.20
C LEU A 128 -2.95 11.49 -4.39
N ILE A 129 -1.91 10.70 -4.51
CA ILE A 129 -1.06 10.63 -5.70
C ILE A 129 -1.25 9.25 -6.32
N TYR A 130 -1.78 9.19 -7.53
CA TYR A 130 -1.95 7.95 -8.28
C TYR A 130 -0.75 7.69 -9.17
N TYR A 131 -0.21 6.47 -9.12
CA TYR A 131 0.71 5.95 -10.14
C TYR A 131 -0.12 5.20 -11.16
N ILE A 132 0.07 5.48 -12.45
CA ILE A 132 -0.79 4.88 -13.48
C ILE A 132 0.04 4.06 -14.46
N GLY A 133 -0.28 2.76 -14.52
CA GLY A 133 0.18 1.84 -15.56
C GLY A 133 -0.97 1.47 -16.49
N GLY A 134 -0.72 1.52 -17.79
CA GLY A 134 -1.67 1.17 -18.83
C GLY A 134 -1.76 2.19 -19.96
N ASP A 135 -2.77 2.04 -20.83
CA ASP A 135 -2.94 2.86 -22.01
C ASP A 135 -3.22 4.34 -21.66
N PRO A 136 -2.41 5.29 -22.17
CA PRO A 136 -2.63 6.72 -21.95
C PRO A 136 -3.99 7.22 -22.45
N ALA A 137 -4.54 6.66 -23.53
CA ALA A 137 -5.85 7.06 -24.04
C ALA A 137 -6.97 6.64 -23.06
N VAL A 138 -6.83 5.49 -22.41
CA VAL A 138 -7.74 5.05 -21.34
C VAL A 138 -7.63 5.95 -20.13
N LEU A 139 -6.41 6.36 -19.75
CA LEU A 139 -6.20 7.31 -18.65
C LEU A 139 -6.94 8.64 -18.93
N GLU A 140 -6.84 9.19 -20.13
CA GLU A 140 -7.52 10.46 -20.45
C GLU A 140 -9.05 10.37 -20.32
N ARG A 141 -9.64 9.22 -20.65
CA ARG A 141 -11.09 8.97 -20.46
C ARG A 141 -11.54 9.08 -19.00
N VAL A 142 -10.70 8.66 -18.06
CA VAL A 142 -11.03 8.61 -16.61
C VAL A 142 -10.30 9.67 -15.80
N ARG A 143 -9.44 10.50 -16.40
CA ARG A 143 -8.70 11.56 -15.74
C ARG A 143 -9.60 12.50 -14.89
N PRO A 144 -10.76 12.97 -15.40
CA PRO A 144 -11.65 13.82 -14.60
C PRO A 144 -12.15 13.12 -13.32
N LEU A 145 -12.42 11.79 -13.39
CA LEU A 145 -12.83 10.99 -12.25
C LEU A 145 -11.70 10.88 -11.19
N LEU A 146 -10.46 10.62 -11.64
CA LEU A 146 -9.31 10.48 -10.77
C LEU A 146 -8.90 11.81 -10.12
N GLN A 147 -9.04 12.93 -10.83
CA GLN A 147 -8.74 14.26 -10.33
C GLN A 147 -9.56 14.67 -9.10
N VAL A 148 -10.77 14.11 -8.95
CA VAL A 148 -11.64 14.39 -7.79
C VAL A 148 -10.99 14.03 -6.45
N SER A 149 -10.15 13.01 -6.44
CA SER A 149 -9.53 12.48 -5.22
C SER A 149 -8.00 12.56 -5.21
N SER A 150 -7.40 13.26 -6.17
CA SER A 150 -5.94 13.30 -6.31
C SER A 150 -5.35 14.70 -6.35
N LYS A 151 -4.15 14.83 -5.79
CA LYS A 151 -3.24 15.95 -5.97
C LYS A 151 -2.44 15.82 -7.27
N SER A 152 -2.13 14.57 -7.65
CA SER A 152 -1.29 14.28 -8.82
C SER A 152 -1.63 12.91 -9.39
N ILE A 153 -1.52 12.79 -10.71
CA ILE A 153 -1.71 11.57 -11.48
C ILE A 153 -0.44 11.39 -12.31
N LEU A 154 0.33 10.33 -12.01
CA LEU A 154 1.65 10.09 -12.59
C LEU A 154 1.61 8.85 -13.48
N PRO A 155 1.57 9.01 -14.82
CA PRO A 155 1.78 7.89 -15.73
C PRO A 155 3.19 7.33 -15.55
N VAL A 156 3.31 6.01 -15.39
CA VAL A 156 4.60 5.34 -15.12
C VAL A 156 4.91 4.21 -16.10
N GLY A 157 4.08 4.04 -17.13
CA GLY A 157 4.27 3.07 -18.21
C GLY A 157 3.17 2.03 -18.30
N ASP A 158 3.52 0.79 -18.64
CA ASP A 158 2.60 -0.30 -18.89
C ASP A 158 1.94 -0.85 -17.62
N ILE A 159 0.94 -1.71 -17.80
CA ILE A 159 0.29 -2.45 -16.70
C ILE A 159 1.34 -3.24 -15.93
N GLY A 160 1.30 -3.12 -14.59
CA GLY A 160 2.27 -3.70 -13.66
C GLY A 160 3.43 -2.76 -13.28
N HIS A 161 3.76 -1.74 -14.10
CA HIS A 161 4.78 -0.76 -13.73
C HIS A 161 4.37 0.07 -12.52
N ALA A 162 3.09 0.46 -12.43
CA ALA A 162 2.60 1.21 -11.29
C ALA A 162 2.64 0.37 -9.99
N ALA A 163 2.34 -0.92 -10.06
CA ALA A 163 2.50 -1.85 -8.95
C ALA A 163 3.97 -1.87 -8.47
N ILE A 164 4.96 -2.00 -9.37
CA ILE A 164 6.39 -1.96 -9.02
C ILE A 164 6.78 -0.62 -8.38
N VAL A 165 6.38 0.52 -8.97
CA VAL A 165 6.68 1.84 -8.40
C VAL A 165 6.10 1.96 -6.99
N LYS A 166 4.86 1.49 -6.79
CA LYS A 166 4.20 1.54 -5.48
C LYS A 166 4.94 0.72 -4.43
N ILE A 167 5.28 -0.54 -4.71
CA ILE A 167 5.98 -1.39 -3.73
C ILE A 167 7.41 -0.88 -3.48
N ALA A 168 8.10 -0.34 -4.49
CA ALA A 168 9.43 0.26 -4.32
C ALA A 168 9.40 1.48 -3.39
N THR A 169 8.41 2.37 -3.54
CA THR A 169 8.26 3.53 -2.63
C THR A 169 7.93 3.10 -1.20
N ASN A 170 7.21 1.99 -1.02
CA ASN A 170 6.93 1.44 0.31
C ASN A 170 8.18 0.79 0.94
N VAL A 171 9.05 0.14 0.17
CA VAL A 171 10.36 -0.33 0.65
C VAL A 171 11.21 0.83 1.16
N ILE A 172 11.27 1.96 0.43
CA ILE A 172 11.98 3.17 0.89
C ILE A 172 11.39 3.68 2.22
N SER A 173 10.06 3.71 2.34
CA SER A 173 9.39 4.15 3.57
C SER A 173 9.67 3.22 4.76
N ALA A 174 9.66 1.90 4.54
CA ALA A 174 9.98 0.90 5.53
C ALA A 174 11.43 1.03 6.01
N ALA A 175 12.37 1.18 5.09
CA ALA A 175 13.79 1.38 5.39
C ALA A 175 14.04 2.66 6.20
N ALA A 176 13.43 3.78 5.81
CA ALA A 176 13.57 5.05 6.50
C ALA A 176 13.05 4.97 7.96
N VAL A 177 11.92 4.30 8.17
CA VAL A 177 11.36 4.11 9.51
C VAL A 177 12.20 3.16 10.37
N SER A 178 12.76 2.10 9.78
CA SER A 178 13.71 1.23 10.48
C SER A 178 14.96 2.01 10.92
N ALA A 179 15.57 2.75 10.00
CA ALA A 179 16.74 3.55 10.29
C ALA A 179 16.47 4.63 11.36
N LEU A 180 15.30 5.28 11.31
CA LEU A 180 14.90 6.23 12.34
C LEU A 180 14.76 5.57 13.71
N THR A 181 14.18 4.36 13.76
CA THR A 181 14.04 3.59 15.01
C THR A 181 15.41 3.30 15.64
N GLU A 182 16.37 2.86 14.85
CA GLU A 182 17.73 2.59 15.31
C GLU A 182 18.47 3.86 15.72
N ALA A 183 18.29 4.96 15.00
CA ALA A 183 18.84 6.25 15.37
C ALA A 183 18.32 6.75 16.72
N LEU A 184 17.02 6.61 17.00
CA LEU A 184 16.43 6.93 18.30
C LEU A 184 17.06 6.09 19.41
N ALA A 185 17.19 4.78 19.20
CA ALA A 185 17.81 3.88 20.17
C ALA A 185 19.28 4.22 20.44
N LEU A 186 20.02 4.61 19.40
CA LEU A 186 21.41 5.04 19.51
C LEU A 186 21.54 6.29 20.40
N LEU A 187 20.72 7.32 20.18
CA LEU A 187 20.74 8.54 20.99
C LEU A 187 20.43 8.22 22.46
N ASP A 188 19.36 7.45 22.70
CA ASP A 188 18.94 7.09 24.05
C ASP A 188 20.03 6.33 24.80
N SER A 189 20.67 5.36 24.13
CA SER A 189 21.77 4.58 24.74
C SER A 189 22.97 5.43 25.16
N HIS A 190 23.12 6.63 24.57
CA HIS A 190 24.17 7.60 24.91
C HIS A 190 23.68 8.76 25.78
N GLY A 191 22.42 8.70 26.26
CA GLY A 191 21.81 9.76 27.05
C GLY A 191 21.61 11.09 26.31
N VAL A 192 21.55 11.04 24.97
CA VAL A 192 21.33 12.24 24.14
C VAL A 192 19.82 12.47 24.00
N PRO A 193 19.31 13.65 24.40
CA PRO A 193 17.89 13.97 24.27
C PRO A 193 17.39 13.88 22.82
N LEU A 194 16.27 13.18 22.59
CA LEU A 194 15.73 12.90 21.25
C LEU A 194 15.40 14.19 20.44
N GLN A 195 15.12 15.31 21.14
CA GLN A 195 14.90 16.61 20.52
C GLN A 195 16.11 17.10 19.69
N HIS A 196 17.32 16.65 20.02
CA HIS A 196 18.51 17.01 19.24
C HIS A 196 18.48 16.35 17.86
N LEU A 197 17.96 15.11 17.74
CA LEU A 197 17.78 14.48 16.43
C LEU A 197 16.73 15.22 15.60
N SER A 198 15.60 15.60 16.21
CA SER A 198 14.56 16.39 15.50
C SER A 198 15.14 17.67 14.91
N ARG A 199 15.88 18.46 15.74
CA ARG A 199 16.52 19.70 15.26
C ARG A 199 17.60 19.45 14.21
N ALA A 200 18.40 18.40 14.36
CA ALA A 200 19.40 18.05 13.38
C ALA A 200 18.76 17.69 12.02
N LEU A 201 17.63 16.99 12.04
CA LEU A 201 16.92 16.61 10.82
C LEU A 201 16.30 17.81 10.08
N GLU A 202 15.97 18.93 10.75
CA GLU A 202 15.37 20.10 10.12
C GLU A 202 16.19 20.64 8.93
N SER A 203 17.51 20.57 9.00
CA SER A 203 18.45 21.02 7.97
C SER A 203 19.24 19.90 7.33
N ASN A 204 18.92 18.63 7.61
CA ASN A 204 19.67 17.48 7.13
C ASN A 204 19.06 16.87 5.88
N ALA A 205 19.87 16.40 4.95
CA ALA A 205 19.44 15.74 3.73
C ALA A 205 18.66 14.43 3.97
N ALA A 206 18.82 13.80 5.14
CA ALA A 206 18.06 12.61 5.53
C ALA A 206 16.59 12.91 5.88
N ARG A 207 16.22 14.19 6.05
CA ARG A 207 14.82 14.57 6.30
C ARG A 207 13.93 14.12 5.14
N SER A 208 12.79 13.56 5.46
CA SER A 208 11.77 13.20 4.48
C SER A 208 10.37 13.28 5.10
N PRO A 209 9.29 13.44 4.29
CA PRO A 209 7.93 13.48 4.81
C PRO A 209 7.55 12.26 5.66
N VAL A 210 8.09 11.08 5.37
CA VAL A 210 7.81 9.88 6.18
C VAL A 210 8.48 9.99 7.54
N ILE A 211 9.69 10.49 7.64
CA ILE A 211 10.38 10.74 8.92
C ILE A 211 9.62 11.80 9.72
N ASP A 212 9.27 12.94 9.12
CA ASP A 212 8.51 14.00 9.79
C ASP A 212 7.18 13.50 10.35
N MET A 213 6.53 12.57 9.65
CA MET A 213 5.25 11.98 10.06
C MET A 213 5.43 10.96 11.20
N LYS A 214 6.49 10.15 11.18
CA LYS A 214 6.64 9.00 12.07
C LYS A 214 7.44 9.31 13.35
N PHE A 215 8.35 10.23 13.30
CA PHE A 215 9.15 10.63 14.46
C PHE A 215 8.28 11.00 15.68
N PRO A 216 7.28 11.91 15.57
CA PRO A 216 6.41 12.21 16.72
C PRO A 216 5.67 10.99 17.26
N CYS A 217 5.15 10.13 16.39
CA CYS A 217 4.44 8.91 16.80
C CYS A 217 5.34 7.95 17.59
N MET A 218 6.59 7.80 17.18
CA MET A 218 7.56 6.95 17.89
C MET A 218 7.90 7.48 19.28
N VAL A 219 8.04 8.81 19.41
CA VAL A 219 8.37 9.44 20.68
C VAL A 219 7.18 9.47 21.64
N SER A 220 5.96 9.76 21.13
CA SER A 220 4.74 9.81 21.95
C SER A 220 4.16 8.43 22.26
N GLY A 221 4.43 7.44 21.41
CA GLY A 221 3.81 6.11 21.47
C GLY A 221 2.39 6.01 20.93
N GLU A 222 1.97 7.01 20.22
CA GLU A 222 0.68 7.04 19.54
C GLU A 222 0.79 6.35 18.18
N PHE A 223 0.41 5.08 18.14
CA PHE A 223 0.49 4.25 16.92
C PHE A 223 -0.86 4.03 16.25
N ASP A 224 -1.73 5.04 16.27
CA ASP A 224 -2.96 5.04 15.47
C ASP A 224 -2.64 4.83 14.00
N PRO A 225 -3.23 3.83 13.32
CA PRO A 225 -2.78 3.41 12.01
C PRO A 225 -3.11 4.44 10.92
N ARG A 226 -2.09 5.13 10.42
CA ARG A 226 -2.12 5.79 9.12
C ARG A 226 -1.80 4.80 8.00
N PHE A 227 -0.92 3.84 8.29
CA PHE A 227 -0.62 2.65 7.50
C PHE A 227 -0.16 1.53 8.45
N SER A 228 -0.92 0.43 8.52
CA SER A 228 -0.69 -0.60 9.53
C SER A 228 0.56 -1.44 9.24
N LEU A 229 1.15 -1.98 10.30
CA LEU A 229 2.34 -2.85 10.21
C LEU A 229 2.08 -4.05 9.31
N LYS A 230 0.93 -4.71 9.41
CA LYS A 230 0.57 -5.86 8.55
C LYS A 230 0.48 -5.48 7.06
N ASN A 231 0.01 -4.26 6.74
CA ASN A 231 -0.07 -3.81 5.36
C ASN A 231 1.31 -3.43 4.81
N MET A 232 2.16 -2.77 5.62
CA MET A 232 3.54 -2.50 5.21
C MET A 232 4.33 -3.80 5.03
N PHE A 233 4.18 -4.76 5.95
CA PHE A 233 4.77 -6.09 5.82
C PHE A 233 4.34 -6.77 4.52
N LYS A 234 3.03 -6.79 4.22
CA LYS A 234 2.50 -7.34 2.96
C LYS A 234 3.16 -6.66 1.74
N ASP A 235 3.25 -5.34 1.72
CA ASP A 235 3.78 -4.61 0.57
C ASP A 235 5.29 -4.87 0.39
N VAL A 236 6.04 -5.00 1.48
CA VAL A 236 7.46 -5.38 1.45
C VAL A 236 7.63 -6.84 0.98
N GLN A 237 6.76 -7.75 1.39
CA GLN A 237 6.77 -9.13 0.89
C GLN A 237 6.48 -9.19 -0.62
N LEU A 238 5.58 -8.36 -1.14
CA LEU A 238 5.37 -8.24 -2.58
C LEU A 238 6.63 -7.76 -3.31
N ALA A 239 7.40 -6.82 -2.71
CA ALA A 239 8.66 -6.35 -3.29
C ALA A 239 9.72 -7.47 -3.32
N ILE A 240 9.87 -8.22 -2.22
CA ILE A 240 10.81 -9.35 -2.14
C ILE A 240 10.43 -10.40 -3.19
N ALA A 241 9.16 -10.82 -3.24
CA ALA A 241 8.70 -11.79 -4.20
C ALA A 241 8.89 -11.34 -5.67
N ALA A 242 8.65 -10.04 -5.96
CA ALA A 242 8.90 -9.50 -7.30
C ALA A 242 10.40 -9.50 -7.66
N ALA A 243 11.28 -9.20 -6.69
CA ALA A 243 12.73 -9.22 -6.86
C ALA A 243 13.25 -10.66 -7.11
N ASP A 244 12.72 -11.64 -6.37
CA ASP A 244 13.08 -13.06 -6.52
C ASP A 244 12.82 -13.57 -7.94
N THR A 245 11.77 -13.10 -8.62
CA THR A 245 11.50 -13.45 -10.04
C THR A 245 12.60 -13.00 -11.00
N LYS A 246 13.46 -12.06 -10.57
CA LYS A 246 14.56 -11.49 -11.32
C LYS A 246 15.93 -11.85 -10.75
N ASN A 247 15.98 -12.77 -9.78
CA ASN A 247 17.19 -13.14 -9.03
C ASN A 247 17.87 -11.91 -8.37
N LEU A 248 17.07 -10.96 -7.89
CA LEU A 248 17.53 -9.76 -7.20
C LEU A 248 17.28 -9.90 -5.70
N GLU A 249 18.31 -9.74 -4.89
CA GLU A 249 18.21 -9.70 -3.44
C GLU A 249 17.87 -8.29 -2.94
N LEU A 250 16.98 -8.19 -1.95
CA LEU A 250 16.60 -6.93 -1.27
C LEU A 250 16.92 -7.02 0.24
N PRO A 251 18.19 -6.91 0.66
CA PRO A 251 18.60 -7.13 2.06
C PRO A 251 17.87 -6.19 3.05
N THR A 252 17.75 -4.91 2.72
CA THR A 252 17.06 -3.92 3.57
C THR A 252 15.57 -4.24 3.73
N ALA A 253 14.90 -4.64 2.64
CA ALA A 253 13.51 -5.06 2.68
C ALA A 253 13.34 -6.34 3.53
N SER A 254 14.25 -7.30 3.38
CA SER A 254 14.27 -8.54 4.15
C SER A 254 14.48 -8.31 5.65
N ALA A 255 15.37 -7.38 6.01
CA ALA A 255 15.58 -6.99 7.41
C ALA A 255 14.30 -6.38 8.02
N PHE A 256 13.67 -5.43 7.31
CA PHE A 256 12.38 -4.88 7.75
C PHE A 256 11.30 -5.96 7.87
N ALA A 257 11.21 -6.88 6.90
CA ALA A 257 10.22 -7.96 6.92
C ALA A 257 10.35 -8.84 8.18
N GLY A 258 11.59 -9.15 8.60
CA GLY A 258 11.85 -9.89 9.85
C GLY A 258 11.36 -9.13 11.08
N ILE A 259 11.68 -7.83 11.18
CA ILE A 259 11.23 -6.97 12.28
C ILE A 259 9.70 -6.86 12.31
N ALA A 260 9.09 -6.64 11.14
CA ALA A 260 7.65 -6.50 11.02
C ALA A 260 6.89 -7.79 11.40
N MET A 261 7.41 -8.97 10.99
CA MET A 261 6.85 -10.26 11.36
C MET A 261 6.88 -10.46 12.87
N ALA A 262 8.02 -10.20 13.52
CA ALA A 262 8.13 -10.26 14.98
C ALA A 262 7.17 -9.30 15.70
N GLY A 263 6.89 -8.13 15.13
CA GLY A 263 5.88 -7.20 15.64
C GLY A 263 4.45 -7.71 15.48
N ILE A 264 4.14 -8.34 14.34
CA ILE A 264 2.83 -8.94 14.08
C ILE A 264 2.56 -10.09 15.07
N GLU A 265 3.54 -10.94 15.33
CA GLU A 265 3.46 -12.02 16.33
C GLU A 265 3.18 -11.52 17.75
N ARG A 266 3.63 -10.29 18.08
CA ARG A 266 3.31 -9.60 19.33
C ARG A 266 1.94 -8.90 19.35
N GLY A 267 1.13 -9.08 18.30
CA GLY A 267 -0.21 -8.48 18.20
C GLY A 267 -0.22 -7.03 17.70
N TRP A 268 0.91 -6.50 17.19
CA TRP A 268 1.00 -5.10 16.73
C TRP A 268 0.58 -4.90 15.27
N GLY A 269 0.10 -5.94 14.61
CA GLY A 269 -0.22 -5.92 13.18
C GLY A 269 -1.16 -4.81 12.74
N ASP A 270 -2.12 -4.43 13.57
CA ASP A 270 -3.11 -3.38 13.29
C ASP A 270 -2.65 -1.96 13.65
N ALA A 271 -1.57 -1.83 14.43
CA ALA A 271 -0.96 -0.54 14.76
C ALA A 271 -0.22 0.05 13.55
N ASP A 272 0.07 1.34 13.59
CA ASP A 272 0.92 2.00 12.59
C ASP A 272 2.29 1.32 12.50
N PHE A 273 2.85 1.20 11.29
CA PHE A 273 4.10 0.46 11.11
C PHE A 273 5.32 1.05 11.83
N SER A 274 5.23 2.30 12.30
CA SER A 274 6.21 2.91 13.19
C SER A 274 6.26 2.27 14.59
N VAL A 275 5.29 1.41 14.93
CA VAL A 275 5.24 0.62 16.19
C VAL A 275 6.46 -0.28 16.38
N ILE A 276 7.23 -0.54 15.32
CA ILE A 276 8.51 -1.27 15.42
C ILE A 276 9.51 -0.59 16.38
N SER A 277 9.35 0.72 16.66
CA SER A 277 10.13 1.44 17.66
C SER A 277 10.03 0.83 19.09
N ARG A 278 8.93 0.13 19.39
CA ARG A 278 8.76 -0.59 20.67
C ARG A 278 9.81 -1.67 20.91
N PHE A 279 10.41 -2.24 19.86
CA PHE A 279 11.52 -3.18 20.04
C PHE A 279 12.74 -2.56 20.72
N TYR A 280 12.87 -1.24 20.66
CA TYR A 280 13.95 -0.48 21.27
C TYR A 280 13.50 0.31 22.51
N GLY A 281 12.29 0.00 23.04
CA GLY A 281 11.78 0.59 24.27
C GLY A 281 11.08 1.94 24.10
N TYR A 282 10.60 2.30 22.90
CA TYR A 282 9.84 3.54 22.67
C TYR A 282 8.33 3.28 22.52
N PRO A 283 7.48 4.03 23.29
CA PRO A 283 7.78 4.83 24.47
C PRO A 283 7.75 3.96 25.73
N GLY A 284 8.74 4.17 26.62
CA GLY A 284 8.86 3.44 27.90
C GLY A 284 9.51 2.07 27.75
N ARG A 285 10.58 1.85 28.51
CA ARG A 285 11.42 0.64 28.44
C ARG A 285 10.63 -0.61 28.83
N GLU A 286 9.95 -1.21 27.87
CA GLU A 286 9.52 -2.61 27.94
C GLU A 286 10.00 -3.33 26.67
N SER A 287 11.01 -4.14 26.86
CA SER A 287 11.53 -5.18 25.97
C SER A 287 12.87 -4.92 25.28
N SER A 288 13.75 -5.89 25.44
CA SER A 288 14.97 -6.03 24.61
C SER A 288 14.57 -6.25 23.14
N PRO A 289 15.38 -5.75 22.18
CA PRO A 289 15.17 -6.07 20.78
C PRO A 289 15.13 -7.58 20.59
N PRO A 290 14.35 -8.09 19.59
CA PRO A 290 14.37 -9.50 19.28
C PRO A 290 15.82 -9.92 18.98
N PRO A 291 16.27 -11.10 19.46
CA PRO A 291 17.54 -11.64 19.03
C PRO A 291 17.52 -11.71 17.50
N LEU A 292 18.61 -11.25 16.89
CA LEU A 292 18.81 -11.51 15.47
C LEU A 292 18.60 -13.00 15.22
N PRO A 293 17.91 -13.41 14.15
CA PRO A 293 17.67 -14.81 13.84
C PRO A 293 19.00 -15.55 13.91
N ASP A 294 19.05 -16.59 14.75
CA ASP A 294 20.25 -17.40 14.99
C ASP A 294 20.70 -17.99 13.64
N GLN A 295 21.90 -17.59 13.20
CA GLN A 295 22.48 -18.04 11.94
C GLN A 295 22.84 -19.53 11.95
N ASN A 296 22.69 -20.22 13.10
CA ASN A 296 23.11 -21.58 13.33
C ASN A 296 21.98 -22.57 13.69
N SER A 297 20.69 -22.20 13.57
CA SER A 297 19.59 -23.14 13.84
C SER A 297 19.50 -24.20 12.78
N PRO A 298 19.53 -25.50 13.11
CA PRO A 298 19.26 -26.57 12.17
C PRO A 298 17.77 -26.65 11.85
N GLU A 299 17.49 -26.70 10.55
CA GLU A 299 16.26 -27.14 9.87
C GLU A 299 14.91 -26.96 10.58
N ALA A 300 14.17 -25.93 10.19
CA ALA A 300 12.73 -25.86 10.42
C ALA A 300 11.97 -26.47 9.23
N ASP A 301 10.93 -27.21 9.56
CA ASP A 301 9.98 -27.94 8.73
C ASP A 301 9.61 -27.22 7.41
N SER A 302 9.68 -27.97 6.29
CA SER A 302 9.52 -27.49 4.91
C SER A 302 8.08 -27.15 4.49
N SER A 303 7.11 -27.07 5.41
CA SER A 303 5.68 -26.86 5.14
C SER A 303 5.16 -25.45 5.44
N GLN A 304 6.00 -24.54 5.99
CA GLN A 304 5.63 -23.13 6.20
C GLN A 304 6.37 -22.20 5.21
N PRO A 305 5.78 -21.04 4.80
CA PRO A 305 6.49 -20.10 3.94
C PRO A 305 7.76 -19.62 4.66
N GLN A 306 8.90 -20.01 4.12
CA GLN A 306 10.22 -19.75 4.70
C GLN A 306 10.47 -18.23 4.78
N ALA A 307 10.81 -17.75 5.97
CA ALA A 307 11.40 -16.43 6.14
C ALA A 307 12.68 -16.32 5.29
N PRO A 308 12.92 -15.18 4.61
CA PRO A 308 14.10 -15.01 3.76
C PRO A 308 15.37 -15.24 4.56
N ARG A 309 16.22 -16.15 4.08
CA ARG A 309 17.49 -16.52 4.72
C ARG A 309 18.46 -15.34 4.63
N LEU A 310 18.80 -14.71 5.73
CA LEU A 310 19.86 -13.69 5.85
C LEU A 310 21.27 -14.23 5.54
N ARG A 311 21.38 -15.46 5.08
CA ARG A 311 22.64 -16.18 4.86
C ARG A 311 23.58 -15.54 3.82
N ASN A 312 23.08 -14.59 3.01
CA ASN A 312 23.84 -14.00 1.92
C ASN A 312 24.23 -12.51 2.15
N PHE A 313 23.87 -11.92 3.29
CA PHE A 313 24.19 -10.50 3.56
C PHE A 313 25.70 -10.22 3.50
N TRP A 314 26.53 -11.10 4.10
CA TRP A 314 28.00 -10.99 4.06
C TRP A 314 28.59 -11.34 2.68
N ASN A 315 28.01 -12.24 1.94
CA ASN A 315 28.51 -12.63 0.61
C ASN A 315 28.31 -11.55 -0.45
N PHE A 316 27.30 -10.69 -0.30
CA PHE A 316 27.07 -9.54 -1.18
C PHE A 316 28.24 -8.56 -1.15
N PHE A 317 28.78 -8.25 0.03
CA PHE A 317 29.95 -7.36 0.17
C PHE A 317 31.28 -7.99 -0.21
N GLN A 318 31.39 -9.32 -0.24
CA GLN A 318 32.62 -10.00 -0.63
C GLN A 318 32.74 -10.22 -2.15
N ARG A 319 31.62 -10.25 -2.90
CA ARG A 319 31.63 -10.45 -4.36
C ARG A 319 31.96 -9.17 -5.17
N ASN A 320 31.93 -8.01 -4.55
CA ASN A 320 32.18 -6.72 -5.21
C ASN A 320 33.50 -6.08 -4.73
N LYS A 321 34.46 -6.87 -4.26
CA LYS A 321 35.86 -6.55 -4.13
C LYS A 321 36.62 -7.32 -5.22
#